data_b3f2224502bc17911ce0d00baa3f4ac8
#
_entry.id   b3f2224502bc17911ce0d00baa3f4ac8
#
_cell.length_a   1.000
_cell.length_b   1.000
_cell.length_c   1.000
_cell.angle_alpha   90.00
_cell.angle_beta   90.00
_cell.angle_gamma   90.00
#
_symmetry.space_group_name_H-M   'P 1'
#
loop_
_entity.id
_entity.type
_entity.pdbx_description
1 polymer ?
#
loop_
_entity_poly.entity_id
_entity_poly.type
_entity_poly.pdbx_seq_one_letter_code
_entity_poly.pdbx_strand_id
1 'polypeptide(L)'
;MSEVVTLGDCCLILGDCREVLPTLGRFDCVITDPPYAANTHKMAKTNKGAGHGVSLITFAALTGEDFDEVMAACLGASDGWVVATCDYKHAARFYDAPEFVRLGAWVKPNPMPQISADRPGQGFETVLILHSGRRPKAWSRGG
;
A
#
# COMPACT_ATOMS: atom_id res chain seq x y z
N MET A 1 -22.94 -0.65 5.72
CA MET A 1 -22.67 0.25 6.87
C MET A 1 -21.28 -0.05 7.37
N SER A 2 -20.41 0.94 7.40
CA SER A 2 -19.05 0.79 7.97
C SER A 2 -19.15 0.70 9.50
N GLU A 3 -18.48 -0.26 10.10
CA GLU A 3 -18.33 -0.36 11.54
C GLU A 3 -17.20 0.55 12.01
N VAL A 4 -17.44 1.34 13.05
CA VAL A 4 -16.48 2.33 13.55
C VAL A 4 -16.19 2.04 15.03
N VAL A 5 -14.90 1.93 15.38
CA VAL A 5 -14.43 1.74 16.76
C VAL A 5 -13.40 2.82 17.09
N THR A 6 -13.59 3.51 18.20
CA THR A 6 -12.64 4.53 18.69
C THR A 6 -11.84 3.99 19.87
N LEU A 7 -10.51 4.13 19.79
CA LEU A 7 -9.57 3.70 20.83
C LEU A 7 -8.59 4.86 21.14
N GLY A 8 -8.86 5.62 22.18
CA GLY A 8 -8.11 6.85 22.47
C GLY A 8 -8.24 7.84 21.33
N ASP A 9 -7.11 8.27 20.77
CA ASP A 9 -7.06 9.20 19.63
C ASP A 9 -7.17 8.49 18.25
N CYS A 10 -7.32 7.16 18.24
CA CYS A 10 -7.41 6.37 17.01
C CYS A 10 -8.86 6.03 16.68
N CYS A 11 -9.19 6.09 15.39
CA CYS A 11 -10.47 5.66 14.84
C CYS A 11 -10.23 4.51 13.86
N LEU A 12 -10.80 3.34 14.13
CA LEU A 12 -10.77 2.18 13.23
C LEU A 12 -12.08 2.09 12.47
N ILE A 13 -12.00 2.00 11.16
CA ILE A 13 -13.18 1.94 10.30
C ILE A 13 -13.07 0.71 9.41
N LEU A 14 -14.02 -0.20 9.52
CA LEU A 14 -14.13 -1.36 8.64
C LEU A 14 -14.97 -1.00 7.42
N GLY A 15 -14.35 -1.03 6.24
CA GLY A 15 -15.04 -0.70 4.98
C GLY A 15 -14.07 -0.63 3.80
N ASP A 16 -14.61 -0.48 2.60
CA ASP A 16 -13.79 -0.19 1.42
C ASP A 16 -13.26 1.25 1.52
N CYS A 17 -11.95 1.41 1.48
CA CYS A 17 -11.31 2.72 1.60
C CYS A 17 -11.74 3.69 0.49
N ARG A 18 -12.12 3.21 -0.69
CA ARG A 18 -12.63 4.03 -1.80
C ARG A 18 -13.97 4.69 -1.47
N GLU A 19 -14.78 4.02 -0.63
CA GLU A 19 -16.07 4.54 -0.17
C GLU A 19 -15.92 5.35 1.13
N VAL A 20 -15.03 4.90 2.03
CA VAL A 20 -14.85 5.48 3.36
C VAL A 20 -14.07 6.79 3.31
N LEU A 21 -12.90 6.83 2.65
CA LEU A 21 -12.04 8.01 2.62
C LEU A 21 -12.74 9.30 2.16
N PRO A 22 -13.60 9.28 1.11
CA PRO A 22 -14.32 10.49 0.70
C PRO A 22 -15.29 11.05 1.74
N THR A 23 -15.71 10.24 2.72
CA THR A 23 -16.63 10.66 3.80
C THR A 23 -15.91 11.25 5.00
N LEU A 24 -14.60 11.03 5.08
CA LEU A 24 -13.75 11.56 6.14
C LEU A 24 -13.21 12.94 5.73
N GLY A 25 -12.75 13.70 6.69
CA GLY A 25 -12.02 14.94 6.43
C GLY A 25 -10.68 14.68 5.74
N ARG A 26 -9.86 15.73 5.64
CA ARG A 26 -8.50 15.61 5.12
C ARG A 26 -7.51 15.32 6.23
N PHE A 27 -6.45 14.62 5.86
CA PHE A 27 -5.35 14.23 6.72
C PHE A 27 -4.05 14.89 6.26
N ASP A 28 -3.12 15.09 7.16
CA ASP A 28 -1.78 15.60 6.81
C ASP A 28 -1.03 14.66 5.86
N CYS A 29 -1.19 13.36 6.07
CA CYS A 29 -0.64 12.31 5.19
C CYS A 29 -1.52 11.06 5.22
N VAL A 30 -1.32 10.20 4.22
CA VAL A 30 -1.90 8.85 4.16
C VAL A 30 -0.76 7.84 4.00
N ILE A 31 -0.76 6.80 4.84
CA ILE A 31 0.16 5.66 4.73
C ILE A 31 -0.72 4.42 4.56
N THR A 32 -0.44 3.61 3.53
CA THR A 32 -1.29 2.48 3.19
C THR A 32 -0.50 1.28 2.67
N ASP A 33 -1.02 0.08 2.93
CA ASP A 33 -0.53 -1.20 2.40
C ASP A 33 -1.69 -1.91 1.69
N PRO A 34 -2.05 -1.48 0.48
CA PRO A 34 -3.16 -2.07 -0.27
C PRO A 34 -2.84 -3.49 -0.73
N PRO A 35 -3.84 -4.33 -1.01
CA PRO A 35 -3.61 -5.65 -1.57
C PRO A 35 -2.78 -5.60 -2.86
N TYR A 36 -1.81 -6.51 -2.98
CA TYR A 36 -0.92 -6.58 -4.14
C TYR A 36 -1.58 -7.29 -5.32
N ALA A 37 -1.00 -7.18 -6.51
CA ALA A 37 -1.49 -7.85 -7.70
C ALA A 37 -1.48 -9.39 -7.55
N ALA A 38 -2.34 -10.08 -8.33
CA ALA A 38 -2.60 -11.52 -8.22
C ALA A 38 -1.36 -12.41 -8.25
N ASN A 39 -0.32 -12.02 -8.97
CA ASN A 39 0.92 -12.79 -9.07
C ASN A 39 1.71 -12.80 -7.74
N THR A 40 1.66 -11.71 -7.00
CA THR A 40 2.33 -11.58 -5.69
C THR A 40 1.61 -12.44 -4.64
N HIS A 41 0.27 -12.48 -4.67
CA HIS A 41 -0.53 -13.31 -3.77
C HIS A 41 -0.34 -14.82 -3.99
N LYS A 42 -0.21 -15.28 -5.23
CA LYS A 42 0.03 -16.71 -5.54
C LYS A 42 1.34 -17.22 -4.95
N MET A 43 2.34 -16.35 -4.87
CA MET A 43 3.67 -16.69 -4.34
C MET A 43 3.73 -16.70 -2.81
N ALA A 44 2.92 -15.90 -2.13
CA ALA A 44 2.85 -15.85 -0.66
C ALA A 44 2.12 -17.04 -0.04
N LYS A 45 1.33 -17.79 -0.81
CA LYS A 45 0.49 -18.92 -0.34
C LYS A 45 1.24 -20.25 -0.13
N THR A 46 2.55 -20.33 -0.29
CA THR A 46 3.31 -21.60 -0.23
C THR A 46 3.81 -22.00 1.15
N ASN A 47 3.39 -21.35 2.24
CA ASN A 47 3.72 -21.85 3.59
C ASN A 47 2.81 -23.01 4.01
N LYS A 48 3.02 -24.19 3.44
CA LYS A 48 2.43 -25.47 3.87
C LYS A 48 3.08 -26.05 5.14
N GLY A 49 3.81 -25.27 5.92
CA GLY A 49 4.66 -25.77 7.01
C GLY A 49 4.37 -25.28 8.43
N ALA A 50 3.43 -24.37 8.65
CA ALA A 50 3.10 -23.90 9.99
C ALA A 50 1.79 -24.55 10.45
N GLY A 51 1.88 -25.70 11.08
CA GLY A 51 0.79 -26.27 11.88
C GLY A 51 0.53 -25.40 13.09
N HIS A 52 -0.46 -24.55 13.00
CA HIS A 52 -1.29 -23.95 14.05
C HIS A 52 -2.22 -22.95 13.34
N GLY A 53 -3.51 -23.30 13.26
CA GLY A 53 -4.74 -22.50 13.05
C GLY A 53 -4.67 -21.04 12.61
N VAL A 54 -3.75 -20.65 11.73
CA VAL A 54 -3.75 -19.31 11.15
C VAL A 54 -4.83 -19.28 10.08
N SER A 55 -5.95 -18.64 10.37
CA SER A 55 -6.96 -18.29 9.38
C SER A 55 -6.27 -17.49 8.29
N LEU A 56 -6.16 -18.06 7.09
CA LEU A 56 -5.64 -17.35 5.92
C LEU A 56 -6.63 -16.24 5.57
N ILE A 57 -6.32 -15.01 5.96
CA ILE A 57 -7.04 -13.86 5.46
C ILE A 57 -6.79 -13.80 3.95
N THR A 58 -7.83 -14.10 3.17
CA THR A 58 -7.73 -14.10 1.71
C THR A 58 -8.25 -12.76 1.21
N PHE A 59 -7.34 -11.87 0.81
CA PHE A 59 -7.70 -10.66 0.09
C PHE A 59 -7.87 -10.98 -1.40
N ALA A 60 -8.83 -10.31 -2.06
CA ALA A 60 -8.83 -10.23 -3.50
C ALA A 60 -7.61 -9.41 -3.95
N ALA A 61 -6.89 -9.90 -4.96
CA ALA A 61 -5.81 -9.13 -5.56
C ALA A 61 -6.41 -7.92 -6.28
N LEU A 62 -5.78 -6.76 -6.17
CA LEU A 62 -6.19 -5.59 -6.92
C LEU A 62 -5.77 -5.69 -8.39
N THR A 63 -6.65 -5.27 -9.28
CA THR A 63 -6.28 -4.95 -10.67
C THR A 63 -5.49 -3.64 -10.69
N GLY A 64 -4.93 -3.27 -11.84
CA GLY A 64 -4.27 -1.96 -11.98
C GLY A 64 -5.27 -0.81 -11.80
N GLU A 65 -6.48 -0.97 -12.32
CA GLU A 65 -7.56 0.02 -12.22
C GLU A 65 -8.05 0.17 -10.78
N ASP A 66 -8.25 -0.93 -10.05
CA ASP A 66 -8.61 -0.88 -8.62
C ASP A 66 -7.53 -0.16 -7.80
N PHE A 67 -6.24 -0.40 -8.12
CA PHE A 67 -5.14 0.28 -7.45
C PHE A 67 -5.15 1.79 -7.73
N ASP A 68 -5.42 2.19 -8.98
CA ASP A 68 -5.54 3.61 -9.34
C ASP A 68 -6.68 4.29 -8.56
N GLU A 69 -7.83 3.62 -8.41
CA GLU A 69 -8.96 4.12 -7.61
C GLU A 69 -8.59 4.28 -6.13
N VAL A 70 -7.90 3.29 -5.55
CA VAL A 70 -7.40 3.38 -4.16
C VAL A 70 -6.45 4.56 -4.00
N MET A 71 -5.50 4.73 -4.91
CA MET A 71 -4.55 5.85 -4.85
C MET A 71 -5.25 7.20 -5.06
N ALA A 72 -6.24 7.28 -5.94
CA ALA A 72 -7.05 8.49 -6.13
C ALA A 72 -7.81 8.86 -4.85
N ALA A 73 -8.41 7.89 -4.16
CA ALA A 73 -9.08 8.11 -2.88
C ALA A 73 -8.08 8.59 -1.80
N CYS A 74 -6.88 7.98 -1.72
CA CYS A 74 -5.82 8.38 -0.80
C CYS A 74 -5.33 9.81 -1.08
N LEU A 75 -5.08 10.16 -2.35
CA LEU A 75 -4.70 11.51 -2.76
C LEU A 75 -5.80 12.52 -2.49
N GLY A 76 -7.08 12.12 -2.67
CA GLY A 76 -8.25 12.94 -2.34
C GLY A 76 -8.32 13.28 -0.85
N ALA A 77 -7.98 12.33 0.01
CA ALA A 77 -8.02 12.48 1.46
C ALA A 77 -6.76 13.12 2.06
N SER A 78 -5.63 13.21 1.32
CA SER A 78 -4.38 13.76 1.83
C SER A 78 -4.20 15.23 1.45
N ASP A 79 -3.74 16.04 2.39
CA ASP A 79 -3.25 17.41 2.12
C ASP A 79 -1.78 17.42 1.70
N GLY A 80 -1.03 16.36 1.96
CA GLY A 80 0.41 16.28 1.70
C GLY A 80 0.82 14.93 1.07
N TRP A 81 1.52 14.14 1.86
CA TRP A 81 2.14 12.91 1.40
C TRP A 81 1.17 11.73 1.35
N VAL A 82 1.30 10.90 0.32
CA VAL A 82 0.72 9.56 0.25
C VAL A 82 1.86 8.58 0.05
N VAL A 83 1.98 7.62 0.97
CA VAL A 83 3.02 6.60 0.96
C VAL A 83 2.35 5.23 0.92
N ALA A 84 2.58 4.47 -0.13
CA ALA A 84 1.98 3.16 -0.31
C ALA A 84 3.04 2.08 -0.55
N THR A 85 2.98 0.97 0.17
CA THR A 85 3.69 -0.24 -0.23
C THR A 85 2.93 -0.90 -1.38
N CYS A 86 3.62 -1.34 -2.40
CA CYS A 86 2.99 -1.98 -3.56
C CYS A 86 4.00 -2.83 -4.34
N ASP A 87 3.51 -3.62 -5.28
CA ASP A 87 4.38 -4.25 -6.24
C ASP A 87 4.84 -3.25 -7.33
N TYR A 88 5.93 -3.61 -8.03
CA TYR A 88 6.54 -2.76 -9.05
C TYR A 88 5.61 -2.46 -10.25
N LYS A 89 4.62 -3.33 -10.52
CA LYS A 89 3.67 -3.13 -11.64
C LYS A 89 2.68 -2.00 -11.30
N HIS A 90 2.18 -2.02 -10.06
CA HIS A 90 1.35 -0.94 -9.55
C HIS A 90 2.12 0.37 -9.46
N ALA A 91 3.35 0.33 -8.94
CA ALA A 91 4.19 1.53 -8.84
C ALA A 91 4.48 2.16 -10.21
N ALA A 92 4.73 1.35 -11.25
CA ALA A 92 5.03 1.82 -12.60
C ALA A 92 3.89 2.64 -13.22
N ARG A 93 2.63 2.41 -12.82
CA ARG A 93 1.47 3.16 -13.32
C ARG A 93 1.52 4.64 -12.96
N PHE A 94 2.24 4.99 -11.90
CA PHE A 94 2.33 6.37 -11.40
C PHE A 94 3.59 7.11 -11.83
N TYR A 95 4.49 6.48 -12.60
CA TYR A 95 5.78 7.10 -12.94
C TYR A 95 5.63 8.46 -13.64
N ASP A 96 4.66 8.60 -14.53
CA ASP A 96 4.37 9.84 -15.29
C ASP A 96 3.23 10.67 -14.64
N ALA A 97 2.71 10.26 -13.48
CA ALA A 97 1.67 11.01 -12.80
C ALA A 97 2.22 12.30 -12.16
N PRO A 98 1.50 13.43 -12.22
CA PRO A 98 1.95 14.70 -11.64
C PRO A 98 2.16 14.64 -10.12
N GLU A 99 1.48 13.72 -9.44
CA GLU A 99 1.59 13.46 -8.01
C GLU A 99 2.83 12.63 -7.66
N PHE A 100 3.46 12.00 -8.64
CA PHE A 100 4.64 11.15 -8.40
C PHE A 100 5.83 11.99 -7.89
N VAL A 101 6.46 11.48 -6.84
CA VAL A 101 7.65 12.11 -6.27
C VAL A 101 8.85 11.19 -6.38
N ARG A 102 8.72 9.95 -5.88
CA ARG A 102 9.84 9.00 -5.84
C ARG A 102 9.36 7.57 -5.55
N LEU A 103 10.21 6.61 -5.88
CA LEU A 103 10.15 5.26 -5.34
C LEU A 103 11.15 5.13 -4.19
N GLY A 104 10.69 4.54 -3.10
CA GLY A 104 11.50 4.01 -2.03
C GLY A 104 11.60 2.49 -2.14
N ALA A 105 12.45 1.89 -1.32
CA ALA A 105 12.58 0.45 -1.18
C ALA A 105 12.58 0.06 0.30
N TRP A 106 11.70 -0.86 0.65
CA TRP A 106 11.79 -1.54 1.94
C TRP A 106 12.63 -2.80 1.77
N VAL A 107 13.90 -2.71 2.18
CA VAL A 107 14.87 -3.80 2.05
C VAL A 107 14.61 -4.85 3.12
N LYS A 108 14.49 -6.12 2.71
CA LYS A 108 14.31 -7.27 3.61
C LYS A 108 15.67 -7.91 3.90
N PRO A 109 16.14 -7.94 5.16
CA PRO A 109 17.43 -8.52 5.51
C PRO A 109 17.47 -10.03 5.25
N ASN A 110 16.33 -10.71 5.32
CA ASN A 110 16.19 -12.16 5.07
C ASN A 110 15.13 -12.39 3.99
N PRO A 111 15.41 -12.10 2.69
CA PRO A 111 14.46 -12.37 1.64
C PRO A 111 14.24 -13.87 1.50
N MET A 112 12.98 -14.25 1.26
CA MET A 112 12.65 -15.65 1.01
C MET A 112 13.39 -16.13 -0.25
N PRO A 113 14.14 -17.24 -0.22
CA PRO A 113 14.81 -17.76 -1.39
C PRO A 113 13.79 -18.17 -2.45
N GLN A 114 14.14 -17.98 -3.72
CA GLN A 114 13.34 -18.45 -4.85
C GLN A 114 13.51 -19.96 -5.01
N ILE A 115 12.52 -20.74 -4.58
CA ILE A 115 12.60 -22.21 -4.55
C ILE A 115 12.66 -22.81 -5.97
N SER A 116 12.02 -22.17 -6.95
CA SER A 116 12.03 -22.62 -8.35
C SER A 116 13.34 -22.38 -9.09
N ALA A 117 14.27 -21.61 -8.51
CA ALA A 117 15.58 -21.25 -9.09
C ALA A 117 15.51 -20.66 -10.52
N ASP A 118 14.34 -20.20 -10.96
CA ASP A 118 14.10 -19.63 -12.30
C ASP A 118 14.34 -18.12 -12.36
N ARG A 119 14.54 -17.48 -11.21
CA ARG A 119 14.78 -16.03 -11.07
C ARG A 119 15.40 -15.69 -9.73
N PRO A 120 16.00 -14.50 -9.56
CA PRO A 120 16.47 -14.03 -8.25
C PRO A 120 15.34 -13.91 -7.23
N GLY A 121 15.63 -14.13 -5.96
CA GLY A 121 14.72 -13.84 -4.85
C GLY A 121 14.45 -12.32 -4.74
N GLN A 122 13.26 -11.95 -4.28
CA GLN A 122 12.90 -10.53 -4.10
C GLN A 122 13.36 -10.05 -2.74
N GLY A 123 14.41 -9.24 -2.71
CA GLY A 123 15.03 -8.69 -1.49
C GLY A 123 14.45 -7.36 -1.00
N PHE A 124 13.45 -6.78 -1.68
CA PHE A 124 12.81 -5.54 -1.27
C PHE A 124 11.35 -5.47 -1.71
N GLU A 125 10.60 -4.59 -1.07
CA GLU A 125 9.28 -4.15 -1.53
C GLU A 125 9.34 -2.70 -1.98
N THR A 126 8.57 -2.37 -3.01
CA THR A 126 8.50 -1.01 -3.54
C THR A 126 7.64 -0.15 -2.62
N VAL A 127 8.10 1.05 -2.34
CA VAL A 127 7.34 2.09 -1.64
C VAL A 127 7.08 3.22 -2.63
N LEU A 128 5.81 3.40 -3.00
CA LEU A 128 5.37 4.49 -3.87
C LEU A 128 5.17 5.75 -3.02
N ILE A 129 5.84 6.83 -3.37
CA ILE A 129 5.76 8.12 -2.67
C ILE A 129 5.15 9.14 -3.61
N LEU A 130 3.94 9.57 -3.27
CA LEU A 130 3.16 10.58 -3.97
C LEU A 130 2.94 11.81 -3.09
N HIS A 131 2.55 12.92 -3.71
CA HIS A 131 2.18 14.15 -3.00
C HIS A 131 0.97 14.81 -3.67
N SER A 132 -0.04 15.15 -2.87
CA SER A 132 -1.30 15.73 -3.37
C SER A 132 -1.15 17.13 -4.01
N GLY A 133 -0.04 17.81 -3.79
CA GLY A 133 0.20 19.16 -4.28
C GLY A 133 -0.52 20.27 -3.52
N ARG A 134 -1.38 19.95 -2.53
CA ARG A 134 -2.17 20.95 -1.78
C ARG A 134 -1.35 21.72 -0.76
N ARG A 135 -0.25 21.17 -0.29
CA ARG A 135 0.71 21.82 0.61
C ARG A 135 2.11 21.83 0.01
N PRO A 136 3.02 22.68 0.44
CA PRO A 136 4.42 22.62 0.05
C PRO A 136 5.03 21.26 0.41
N LYS A 137 5.86 20.72 -0.49
CA LYS A 137 6.59 19.47 -0.23
C LYS A 137 7.64 19.71 0.85
N ALA A 138 7.48 19.10 2.02
CA ALA A 138 8.45 19.10 3.10
C ALA A 138 8.53 17.67 3.66
N TRP A 139 9.64 16.96 3.43
CA TRP A 139 9.86 15.61 3.92
C TRP A 139 10.55 15.61 5.29
N SER A 140 11.53 16.45 5.46
CA SER A 140 12.17 16.70 6.75
C SER A 140 12.42 18.20 6.93
N ARG A 141 12.22 18.70 8.12
CA ARG A 141 12.63 20.07 8.48
C ARG A 141 14.06 20.01 8.97
N GLY A 142 14.99 20.13 8.06
CA GLY A 142 16.40 20.33 8.37
C GLY A 142 17.10 19.08 8.89
N GLY A 143 17.97 18.52 8.10
CA GLY A 143 19.15 17.81 8.53
C GLY A 143 20.31 18.77 8.39
#